data_857c1da5342df9f73ecf3f88497393e6
#
_entry.id   857c1da5342df9f73ecf3f88497393e6
#
_cell.length_a   1.000
_cell.length_b   1.000
_cell.length_c   1.000
_cell.angle_alpha   90.00
_cell.angle_beta   90.00
_cell.angle_gamma   90.00
#
_symmetry.space_group_name_H-M   'P 1'
#
loop_
_entity.id
_entity.type
_entity.pdbx_description
1 polymer ?
#
loop_
_entity_poly.entity_id
_entity_poly.type
_entity_poly.pdbx_seq_one_letter_code
_entity_poly.pdbx_strand_id
1 'polypeptide(L)'
;GLVGMVVPSTPLDGLDSSQAEMMEELVLCLDSDDNIIDSSSKFTTHHGEGILHRAFSVLIFDSEGRLLVQQRSSDKITFPAVWANSCCSHPLDIDGENSDPIEGVTEAARRKLDQELGIPRTITDDWKFHHIGRFEYKCRWDSDWVEHEIDHVLIVEADCEVDFNRNEIQSVDWLDNDSLIRMMERKGRWKSQLIAPWFEAIFNNFLGSGDFTI
;
A
#
# COMPACT_ATOMS: atom_id res chain seq x y z
N GLY A 1 8.10 -17.27 47.02
CA GLY A 1 7.76 -16.16 46.18
C GLY A 1 7.91 -16.53 44.74
N LEU A 2 6.80 -16.63 44.00
CA LEU A 2 6.79 -16.76 42.53
C LEU A 2 7.27 -15.39 41.97
N VAL A 3 8.50 -15.34 41.47
CA VAL A 3 8.94 -14.26 40.62
C VAL A 3 8.21 -14.46 39.29
N GLY A 4 7.17 -13.66 39.07
CA GLY A 4 6.51 -13.60 37.77
C GLY A 4 7.55 -13.16 36.73
N MET A 5 7.88 -14.06 35.80
CA MET A 5 8.62 -13.69 34.59
C MET A 5 7.74 -12.66 33.86
N VAL A 6 8.14 -11.40 33.84
CA VAL A 6 7.60 -10.41 32.93
C VAL A 6 8.13 -10.80 31.56
N VAL A 7 7.27 -11.40 30.75
CA VAL A 7 7.56 -11.59 29.31
C VAL A 7 7.69 -10.18 28.73
N PRO A 8 8.82 -9.83 28.07
CA PRO A 8 8.93 -8.54 27.44
C PRO A 8 7.79 -8.37 26.43
N SER A 9 7.08 -7.24 26.49
CA SER A 9 6.06 -6.91 25.50
C SER A 9 6.72 -6.81 24.13
N THR A 10 6.11 -7.41 23.11
CA THR A 10 6.55 -7.25 21.71
C THR A 10 5.86 -6.03 21.10
N PRO A 11 6.41 -5.40 20.06
CA PRO A 11 5.75 -4.29 19.36
C PRO A 11 4.38 -4.65 18.76
N LEU A 12 4.02 -5.95 18.70
CA LEU A 12 2.73 -6.46 18.21
C LEU A 12 1.71 -6.70 19.33
N ASP A 13 2.12 -6.63 20.59
CA ASP A 13 1.24 -6.92 21.72
C ASP A 13 0.11 -5.87 21.81
N GLY A 14 -1.14 -6.37 21.85
CA GLY A 14 -2.33 -5.52 21.91
C GLY A 14 -2.83 -4.99 20.56
N LEU A 15 -2.18 -5.35 19.45
CA LEU A 15 -2.62 -5.02 18.11
C LEU A 15 -3.61 -6.06 17.57
N ASP A 16 -4.31 -5.71 16.48
CA ASP A 16 -5.23 -6.64 15.81
C ASP A 16 -4.53 -7.92 15.37
N SER A 17 -5.12 -9.09 15.66
CA SER A 17 -4.48 -10.39 15.43
C SER A 17 -4.29 -10.69 13.94
N SER A 18 -5.24 -10.30 13.08
CA SER A 18 -5.13 -10.51 11.63
C SER A 18 -4.02 -9.62 11.03
N GLN A 19 -3.89 -8.38 11.51
CA GLN A 19 -2.80 -7.50 11.11
C GLN A 19 -1.45 -8.01 11.62
N ALA A 20 -1.39 -8.56 12.83
CA ALA A 20 -0.18 -9.15 13.39
C ALA A 20 0.27 -10.40 12.63
N GLU A 21 -0.66 -11.27 12.21
CA GLU A 21 -0.36 -12.44 11.37
C GLU A 21 0.24 -12.05 10.02
N MET A 22 -0.27 -10.99 9.37
CA MET A 22 0.28 -10.48 8.12
C MET A 22 1.70 -9.95 8.26
N MET A 23 2.17 -9.61 9.46
CA MET A 23 3.55 -9.20 9.70
C MET A 23 4.57 -10.34 9.55
N GLU A 24 4.14 -11.59 9.51
CA GLU A 24 4.99 -12.77 9.25
C GLU A 24 5.18 -13.04 7.74
N GLU A 25 4.42 -12.40 6.86
CA GLU A 25 4.57 -12.53 5.41
C GLU A 25 5.99 -12.12 4.98
N LEU A 26 6.60 -12.90 4.08
CA LEU A 26 7.93 -12.63 3.56
C LEU A 26 7.85 -11.68 2.36
N VAL A 27 8.47 -10.52 2.49
CA VAL A 27 8.59 -9.51 1.43
C VAL A 27 9.99 -9.50 0.83
N LEU A 28 10.13 -8.94 -0.36
CA LEU A 28 11.36 -8.96 -1.16
C LEU A 28 12.28 -7.81 -0.77
N CYS A 29 13.40 -8.12 -0.11
CA CYS A 29 14.44 -7.14 0.23
C CYS A 29 15.30 -6.82 -1.00
N LEU A 30 15.63 -5.54 -1.16
CA LEU A 30 16.21 -5.00 -2.38
C LEU A 30 17.54 -4.28 -2.15
N ASP A 31 18.35 -4.21 -3.22
CA ASP A 31 19.37 -3.16 -3.37
C ASP A 31 18.73 -1.89 -3.98
N SER A 32 19.53 -0.82 -4.12
CA SER A 32 19.05 0.47 -4.68
C SER A 32 18.67 0.41 -6.17
N ASP A 33 19.05 -0.64 -6.87
CA ASP A 33 18.73 -0.85 -8.28
C ASP A 33 17.48 -1.72 -8.49
N ASP A 34 16.77 -2.07 -7.38
CA ASP A 34 15.58 -2.92 -7.37
C ASP A 34 15.89 -4.41 -7.65
N ASN A 35 17.11 -4.85 -7.43
CA ASN A 35 17.40 -6.27 -7.48
C ASN A 35 17.08 -6.93 -6.14
N ILE A 36 16.46 -8.11 -6.20
CA ILE A 36 16.17 -8.91 -5.00
C ILE A 36 17.49 -9.43 -4.45
N ILE A 37 17.79 -9.11 -3.19
CA ILE A 37 18.99 -9.58 -2.48
C ILE A 37 18.67 -10.57 -1.37
N ASP A 38 17.45 -10.56 -0.85
CA ASP A 38 16.98 -11.43 0.23
C ASP A 38 15.45 -11.37 0.32
N SER A 39 14.87 -12.14 1.24
CA SER A 39 13.50 -11.99 1.71
C SER A 39 13.46 -11.96 3.22
N SER A 40 12.54 -11.19 3.79
CA SER A 40 12.41 -11.03 5.24
C SER A 40 10.96 -10.79 5.62
N SER A 41 10.62 -11.06 6.88
CA SER A 41 9.26 -10.81 7.34
C SER A 41 8.92 -9.32 7.23
N LYS A 42 7.66 -9.05 6.98
CA LYS A 42 7.12 -7.70 6.97
C LYS A 42 7.41 -6.96 8.28
N PHE A 43 7.35 -7.69 9.42
CA PHE A 43 7.77 -7.16 10.70
C PHE A 43 9.22 -6.65 10.65
N THR A 44 10.16 -7.48 10.22
CA THR A 44 11.59 -7.12 10.18
C THR A 44 11.87 -5.93 9.26
N THR A 45 11.19 -5.88 8.11
CA THR A 45 11.40 -4.81 7.12
C THR A 45 10.80 -3.47 7.53
N HIS A 46 9.76 -3.47 8.38
CA HIS A 46 9.06 -2.26 8.83
C HIS A 46 9.40 -1.81 10.25
N HIS A 47 10.21 -2.57 10.98
CA HIS A 47 10.57 -2.26 12.37
C HIS A 47 11.95 -1.59 12.46
N GLY A 48 12.11 -0.69 13.45
CA GLY A 48 13.37 -0.03 13.75
C GLY A 48 13.80 0.94 12.66
N GLU A 49 14.93 0.68 12.00
CA GLU A 49 15.42 1.52 10.88
C GLU A 49 14.80 1.13 9.53
N GLY A 50 14.11 -0.01 9.45
CA GLY A 50 13.52 -0.53 8.22
C GLY A 50 14.57 -1.07 7.24
N ILE A 51 14.13 -2.02 6.41
CA ILE A 51 14.93 -2.59 5.32
C ILE A 51 14.28 -2.21 4.00
N LEU A 52 15.08 -1.79 3.02
CA LEU A 52 14.56 -1.48 1.69
C LEU A 52 13.92 -2.73 1.07
N HIS A 53 12.67 -2.62 0.68
CA HIS A 53 11.91 -3.73 0.10
C HIS A 53 10.96 -3.25 -1.00
N ARG A 54 10.48 -4.19 -1.82
CA ARG A 54 9.61 -3.87 -2.95
C ARG A 54 8.17 -3.66 -2.50
N ALA A 55 7.57 -2.63 -3.07
CA ALA A 55 6.17 -2.29 -2.87
C ALA A 55 5.49 -1.95 -4.20
N PHE A 56 4.18 -1.84 -4.18
CA PHE A 56 3.40 -1.32 -5.30
C PHE A 56 2.25 -0.45 -4.82
N SER A 57 1.88 0.47 -5.69
CA SER A 57 0.70 1.31 -5.55
C SER A 57 -0.16 1.20 -6.80
N VAL A 58 -1.45 0.89 -6.63
CA VAL A 58 -2.44 0.87 -7.71
C VAL A 58 -3.29 2.12 -7.65
N LEU A 59 -3.53 2.71 -8.82
CA LEU A 59 -4.45 3.81 -9.05
C LEU A 59 -5.55 3.31 -9.99
N ILE A 60 -6.78 3.18 -9.49
CA ILE A 60 -7.94 2.76 -10.30
C ILE A 60 -8.73 3.99 -10.68
N PHE A 61 -8.83 4.25 -11.96
CA PHE A 61 -9.68 5.28 -12.54
C PHE A 61 -10.92 4.64 -13.16
N ASP A 62 -12.09 5.20 -12.89
CA ASP A 62 -13.33 4.78 -13.54
C ASP A 62 -13.49 5.42 -14.93
N SER A 63 -14.55 5.05 -15.66
CA SER A 63 -14.87 5.58 -16.99
C SER A 63 -15.19 7.09 -17.00
N GLU A 64 -15.45 7.69 -15.83
CA GLU A 64 -15.62 9.14 -15.67
C GLU A 64 -14.29 9.85 -15.30
N GLY A 65 -13.17 9.12 -15.24
CA GLY A 65 -11.86 9.65 -14.86
C GLY A 65 -11.72 9.94 -13.37
N ARG A 66 -12.55 9.37 -12.51
CA ARG A 66 -12.45 9.52 -11.05
C ARG A 66 -11.50 8.48 -10.48
N LEU A 67 -10.63 8.89 -9.57
CA LEU A 67 -9.71 8.02 -8.85
C LEU A 67 -10.39 7.42 -7.62
N LEU A 68 -10.33 6.09 -7.48
CA LEU A 68 -10.67 5.41 -6.24
C LEU A 68 -9.60 5.68 -5.19
N VAL A 69 -9.98 6.25 -4.07
CA VAL A 69 -9.12 6.42 -2.88
C VAL A 69 -9.69 5.64 -1.71
N GLN A 70 -8.81 5.18 -0.83
CA GLN A 70 -9.20 4.45 0.37
C GLN A 70 -8.76 5.17 1.65
N GLN A 71 -9.52 5.04 2.70
CA GLN A 71 -9.06 5.29 4.06
C GLN A 71 -8.70 3.96 4.71
N ARG A 72 -7.43 3.81 5.09
CA ARG A 72 -6.91 2.60 5.74
C ARG A 72 -7.67 2.34 7.04
N SER A 73 -7.85 1.08 7.41
CA SER A 73 -8.44 0.72 8.69
C SER A 73 -7.65 1.32 9.87
N SER A 74 -8.35 1.66 10.94
CA SER A 74 -7.71 2.04 12.21
C SER A 74 -6.95 0.88 12.86
N ASP A 75 -7.19 -0.37 12.44
CA ASP A 75 -6.52 -1.57 12.94
C ASP A 75 -5.17 -1.83 12.25
N LYS A 76 -4.83 -1.07 11.19
CA LYS A 76 -3.52 -1.18 10.52
C LYS A 76 -2.40 -0.81 11.47
N ILE A 77 -1.31 -1.58 11.44
CA ILE A 77 -0.13 -1.40 12.30
C ILE A 77 0.65 -0.16 11.87
N THR A 78 0.86 0.01 10.56
CA THR A 78 1.52 1.19 10.01
C THR A 78 0.50 2.12 9.36
N PHE A 79 0.62 3.41 9.62
CA PHE A 79 -0.25 4.44 9.03
C PHE A 79 -1.76 4.11 9.11
N PRO A 80 -2.30 3.85 10.33
CA PRO A 80 -3.74 3.62 10.51
C PRO A 80 -4.55 4.86 10.19
N ALA A 81 -5.76 4.66 9.67
CA ALA A 81 -6.76 5.68 9.37
C ALA A 81 -6.34 6.77 8.37
N VAL A 82 -5.19 6.65 7.68
CA VAL A 82 -4.78 7.61 6.67
C VAL A 82 -5.49 7.35 5.34
N TRP A 83 -5.69 8.41 4.55
CA TRP A 83 -6.16 8.32 3.17
C TRP A 83 -5.01 7.98 2.23
N ALA A 84 -5.23 7.07 1.32
CA ALA A 84 -4.25 6.59 0.35
C ALA A 84 -4.90 6.36 -1.02
N ASN A 85 -4.07 6.03 -2.02
CA ASN A 85 -4.48 5.57 -3.35
C ASN A 85 -5.31 4.28 -3.26
N SER A 86 -5.75 3.75 -4.39
CA SER A 86 -6.75 2.66 -4.45
C SER A 86 -6.30 1.40 -3.70
N CYS A 87 -5.06 0.98 -3.89
CA CYS A 87 -4.46 -0.16 -3.18
C CYS A 87 -2.94 0.03 -3.10
N CYS A 88 -2.33 -0.33 -1.98
CA CYS A 88 -0.89 -0.33 -1.81
C CYS A 88 -0.46 -1.48 -0.90
N SER A 89 0.56 -2.21 -1.29
CA SER A 89 1.08 -3.37 -0.55
C SER A 89 2.42 -3.83 -1.12
N HIS A 90 2.77 -5.09 -0.87
CA HIS A 90 4.05 -5.68 -1.20
C HIS A 90 3.87 -6.98 -2.00
N PRO A 91 4.69 -7.25 -3.03
CA PRO A 91 4.87 -8.59 -3.52
C PRO A 91 5.52 -9.45 -2.45
N LEU A 92 5.13 -10.71 -2.39
CA LEU A 92 5.65 -11.69 -1.45
C LEU A 92 6.71 -12.56 -2.12
N ASP A 93 7.51 -13.25 -1.30
CA ASP A 93 8.49 -14.26 -1.77
C ASP A 93 7.77 -15.58 -2.09
N ILE A 94 6.90 -15.52 -3.12
CA ILE A 94 6.13 -16.66 -3.65
C ILE A 94 6.18 -16.67 -5.17
N ASP A 95 5.90 -17.84 -5.76
CA ASP A 95 5.86 -18.00 -7.21
C ASP A 95 4.90 -16.98 -7.87
N GLY A 96 5.39 -16.32 -8.91
CA GLY A 96 4.68 -15.30 -9.66
C GLY A 96 4.86 -13.88 -9.14
N GLU A 97 5.11 -13.68 -7.84
CA GLU A 97 5.34 -12.35 -7.26
C GLU A 97 6.82 -12.02 -7.10
N ASN A 98 7.71 -13.02 -7.02
CA ASN A 98 9.16 -12.85 -6.81
C ASN A 98 10.00 -12.96 -8.10
N SER A 99 9.38 -12.86 -9.27
CA SER A 99 10.04 -12.95 -10.58
C SER A 99 10.40 -11.56 -11.14
N ASP A 100 9.98 -11.27 -12.37
CA ASP A 100 10.15 -9.95 -12.98
C ASP A 100 9.47 -8.86 -12.12
N PRO A 101 10.12 -7.71 -11.89
CA PRO A 101 9.58 -6.67 -11.02
C PRO A 101 8.17 -6.21 -11.40
N ILE A 102 7.90 -5.98 -12.69
CA ILE A 102 6.61 -5.46 -13.17
C ILE A 102 5.53 -6.54 -13.14
N GLU A 103 5.86 -7.76 -13.59
CA GLU A 103 4.95 -8.90 -13.52
C GLU A 103 4.64 -9.27 -12.06
N GLY A 104 5.68 -9.30 -11.20
CA GLY A 104 5.53 -9.64 -9.79
C GLY A 104 4.64 -8.67 -9.03
N VAL A 105 4.83 -7.34 -9.20
CA VAL A 105 3.96 -6.36 -8.55
C VAL A 105 2.54 -6.38 -9.13
N THR A 106 2.37 -6.74 -10.40
CA THR A 106 1.05 -6.88 -11.02
C THR A 106 0.29 -8.08 -10.44
N GLU A 107 0.96 -9.22 -10.27
CA GLU A 107 0.36 -10.41 -9.63
C GLU A 107 0.01 -10.14 -8.15
N ALA A 108 0.91 -9.49 -7.42
CA ALA A 108 0.65 -9.05 -6.05
C ALA A 108 -0.53 -8.06 -5.97
N ALA A 109 -0.64 -7.15 -6.94
CA ALA A 109 -1.75 -6.21 -7.02
C ALA A 109 -3.10 -6.95 -7.19
N ARG A 110 -3.20 -7.94 -8.09
CA ARG A 110 -4.42 -8.75 -8.25
C ARG A 110 -4.81 -9.45 -6.95
N ARG A 111 -3.85 -10.05 -6.25
CA ARG A 111 -4.08 -10.69 -4.95
C ARG A 111 -4.62 -9.71 -3.92
N LYS A 112 -4.02 -8.51 -3.83
CA LYS A 112 -4.40 -7.51 -2.82
C LYS A 112 -5.70 -6.78 -3.16
N LEU A 113 -6.01 -6.58 -4.44
CA LEU A 113 -7.31 -6.04 -4.87
C LEU A 113 -8.47 -6.95 -4.45
N ASP A 114 -8.31 -8.26 -4.53
CA ASP A 114 -9.27 -9.23 -4.00
C ASP A 114 -9.34 -9.15 -2.46
N GLN A 115 -8.20 -9.23 -1.79
CA GLN A 115 -8.11 -9.26 -0.34
C GLN A 115 -8.61 -7.97 0.34
N GLU A 116 -8.30 -6.80 -0.21
CA GLU A 116 -8.58 -5.50 0.40
C GLU A 116 -9.89 -4.88 -0.11
N LEU A 117 -10.11 -4.87 -1.43
CA LEU A 117 -11.23 -4.19 -2.08
C LEU A 117 -12.37 -5.13 -2.49
N GLY A 118 -12.20 -6.45 -2.31
CA GLY A 118 -13.20 -7.44 -2.71
C GLY A 118 -13.39 -7.54 -4.24
N ILE A 119 -12.37 -7.12 -5.02
CA ILE A 119 -12.40 -7.22 -6.48
C ILE A 119 -11.74 -8.53 -6.88
N PRO A 120 -12.51 -9.57 -7.24
CA PRO A 120 -11.98 -10.92 -7.38
C PRO A 120 -11.05 -11.04 -8.59
N ARG A 121 -10.13 -12.01 -8.51
CA ARG A 121 -9.16 -12.27 -9.58
C ARG A 121 -9.82 -12.55 -10.93
N THR A 122 -10.98 -13.19 -10.95
CA THR A 122 -11.75 -13.42 -12.18
C THR A 122 -12.14 -12.15 -12.93
N ILE A 123 -12.14 -11.01 -12.25
CA ILE A 123 -12.34 -9.68 -12.86
C ILE A 123 -10.99 -9.06 -13.19
N THR A 124 -10.03 -9.06 -12.25
CA THR A 124 -8.74 -8.38 -12.44
C THR A 124 -7.81 -9.09 -13.42
N ASP A 125 -8.05 -10.37 -13.76
CA ASP A 125 -7.30 -11.07 -14.81
C ASP A 125 -7.51 -10.45 -16.21
N ASP A 126 -8.68 -9.84 -16.45
CA ASP A 126 -8.98 -9.12 -17.68
C ASP A 126 -8.50 -7.65 -17.66
N TRP A 127 -8.02 -7.17 -16.53
CA TRP A 127 -7.57 -5.79 -16.41
C TRP A 127 -6.18 -5.58 -17.00
N LYS A 128 -6.01 -4.43 -17.65
CA LYS A 128 -4.74 -4.00 -18.17
C LYS A 128 -4.08 -3.07 -17.18
N PHE A 129 -3.02 -3.55 -16.53
CA PHE A 129 -2.19 -2.76 -15.63
C PHE A 129 -1.12 -2.02 -16.42
N HIS A 130 -1.03 -0.71 -16.25
CA HIS A 130 -0.02 0.14 -16.85
C HIS A 130 0.99 0.54 -15.78
N HIS A 131 2.21 0.02 -15.89
CA HIS A 131 3.32 0.44 -15.04
C HIS A 131 3.84 1.79 -15.53
N ILE A 132 3.72 2.85 -14.69
CA ILE A 132 4.08 4.22 -15.07
C ILE A 132 5.40 4.69 -14.48
N GLY A 133 6.00 3.93 -13.58
CA GLY A 133 7.29 4.21 -12.98
C GLY A 133 7.42 3.64 -11.59
N ARG A 134 8.55 3.96 -10.95
CA ARG A 134 8.85 3.60 -9.58
C ARG A 134 9.61 4.72 -8.89
N PHE A 135 9.57 4.76 -7.56
CA PHE A 135 10.33 5.69 -6.75
C PHE A 135 10.71 5.05 -5.42
N GLU A 136 11.83 5.47 -4.86
CA GLU A 136 12.23 5.08 -3.51
C GLU A 136 11.73 6.13 -2.52
N TYR A 137 11.18 5.68 -1.40
CA TYR A 137 10.87 6.54 -0.27
C TYR A 137 11.14 5.86 1.06
N LYS A 138 11.37 6.70 2.09
CA LYS A 138 11.45 6.27 3.47
C LYS A 138 10.66 7.24 4.34
N CYS A 139 9.69 6.73 5.08
CA CYS A 139 8.92 7.54 6.02
C CYS A 139 8.62 6.76 7.29
N ARG A 140 8.73 7.45 8.41
CA ARG A 140 8.50 6.88 9.75
C ARG A 140 7.08 7.20 10.20
N TRP A 141 6.40 6.19 10.73
CA TRP A 141 5.09 6.38 11.36
C TRP A 141 5.24 6.82 12.82
N ASP A 142 6.01 6.07 13.60
CA ASP A 142 6.28 6.33 15.02
C ASP A 142 7.69 5.86 15.43
N SER A 143 7.92 5.62 16.73
CA SER A 143 9.22 5.15 17.22
C SER A 143 9.60 3.76 16.71
N ASP A 144 8.63 2.90 16.42
CA ASP A 144 8.83 1.50 16.12
C ASP A 144 8.69 1.16 14.63
N TRP A 145 7.84 1.91 13.89
CA TRP A 145 7.42 1.57 12.55
C TRP A 145 7.88 2.57 11.48
N VAL A 146 8.37 2.01 10.38
CA VAL A 146 8.91 2.75 9.23
C VAL A 146 8.56 2.04 7.92
N GLU A 147 8.29 2.81 6.88
CA GLU A 147 8.21 2.33 5.49
C GLU A 147 9.53 2.72 4.80
N HIS A 148 10.21 1.76 4.15
CA HIS A 148 11.39 2.00 3.32
C HIS A 148 11.29 1.13 2.06
N GLU A 149 10.83 1.72 0.98
CA GLU A 149 10.33 1.00 -0.18
C GLU A 149 10.83 1.56 -1.50
N ILE A 150 10.99 0.65 -2.49
CA ILE A 150 10.89 1.00 -3.90
C ILE A 150 9.45 0.65 -4.31
N ASP A 151 8.64 1.69 -4.52
CA ASP A 151 7.23 1.60 -4.84
C ASP A 151 6.99 1.69 -6.36
N HIS A 152 6.44 0.62 -6.94
CA HIS A 152 6.05 0.54 -8.33
C HIS A 152 4.63 1.03 -8.51
N VAL A 153 4.42 2.01 -9.40
CA VAL A 153 3.12 2.63 -9.62
C VAL A 153 2.42 2.03 -10.82
N LEU A 154 1.23 1.49 -10.58
CA LEU A 154 0.36 0.85 -11.57
C LEU A 154 -0.92 1.66 -11.74
N ILE A 155 -1.32 1.91 -12.98
CA ILE A 155 -2.62 2.51 -13.32
C ILE A 155 -3.51 1.48 -13.98
N VAL A 156 -4.80 1.52 -13.64
CA VAL A 156 -5.87 0.73 -14.25
C VAL A 156 -7.06 1.63 -14.54
N GLU A 157 -7.66 1.47 -15.73
CA GLU A 157 -8.98 2.03 -16.05
C GLU A 157 -10.02 0.91 -15.95
N ALA A 158 -10.91 1.01 -14.96
CA ALA A 158 -11.97 0.02 -14.78
C ALA A 158 -13.13 0.56 -13.96
N ASP A 159 -14.34 0.36 -14.43
CA ASP A 159 -15.53 0.45 -13.61
C ASP A 159 -15.65 -0.82 -12.78
N CYS A 160 -15.69 -0.70 -11.47
CA CYS A 160 -15.75 -1.85 -10.58
C CYS A 160 -16.62 -1.59 -9.35
N GLU A 161 -17.24 -2.65 -8.85
CA GLU A 161 -17.86 -2.65 -7.54
C GLU A 161 -16.82 -2.96 -6.47
N VAL A 162 -16.93 -2.31 -5.32
CA VAL A 162 -16.01 -2.46 -4.20
C VAL A 162 -16.77 -2.97 -2.99
N ASP A 163 -16.36 -4.14 -2.50
CA ASP A 163 -16.83 -4.72 -1.23
C ASP A 163 -15.61 -4.94 -0.31
N PHE A 164 -15.14 -3.84 0.26
CA PHE A 164 -13.85 -3.84 0.95
C PHE A 164 -13.86 -4.57 2.29
N ASN A 165 -12.72 -5.21 2.59
CA ASN A 165 -12.43 -5.84 3.87
C ASN A 165 -12.23 -4.77 4.96
N ARG A 166 -13.09 -4.75 5.97
CA ARG A 166 -13.07 -3.74 7.04
C ARG A 166 -11.86 -3.83 7.96
N ASN A 167 -11.15 -4.96 7.99
CA ASN A 167 -9.88 -5.07 8.70
C ASN A 167 -8.75 -4.33 7.96
N GLU A 168 -8.89 -4.14 6.63
CA GLU A 168 -7.91 -3.46 5.78
C GLU A 168 -8.28 -2.00 5.50
N ILE A 169 -9.56 -1.72 5.26
CA ILE A 169 -10.10 -0.45 4.80
C ILE A 169 -11.32 -0.08 5.62
N GLN A 170 -11.45 1.17 6.03
CA GLN A 170 -12.64 1.65 6.73
C GLN A 170 -13.56 2.51 5.87
N SER A 171 -13.06 3.10 4.78
CA SER A 171 -13.85 3.94 3.88
C SER A 171 -13.21 4.01 2.49
N VAL A 172 -14.02 4.23 1.46
CA VAL A 172 -13.57 4.52 0.10
C VAL A 172 -14.29 5.75 -0.44
N ASP A 173 -13.71 6.39 -1.44
CA ASP A 173 -14.30 7.52 -2.15
C ASP A 173 -13.80 7.54 -3.60
N TRP A 174 -14.61 8.11 -4.51
CA TRP A 174 -14.23 8.34 -5.89
C TRP A 174 -14.04 9.83 -6.12
N LEU A 175 -12.82 10.24 -6.43
CA LEU A 175 -12.47 11.65 -6.56
C LEU A 175 -12.25 12.03 -8.02
N ASP A 176 -12.98 13.06 -8.49
CA ASP A 176 -12.64 13.76 -9.71
C ASP A 176 -11.32 14.54 -9.56
N ASN A 177 -10.77 15.00 -10.67
CA ASN A 177 -9.50 15.70 -10.69
C ASN A 177 -9.46 16.92 -9.75
N ASP A 178 -10.53 17.73 -9.74
CA ASP A 178 -10.61 18.91 -8.88
C ASP A 178 -10.63 18.54 -7.39
N SER A 179 -11.31 17.46 -7.03
CA SER A 179 -11.37 16.96 -5.66
C SER A 179 -10.02 16.37 -5.23
N LEU A 180 -9.32 15.69 -6.14
CA LEU A 180 -7.98 15.15 -5.89
C LEU A 180 -6.97 16.30 -5.68
N ILE A 181 -7.00 17.35 -6.50
CA ILE A 181 -6.17 18.54 -6.31
C ILE A 181 -6.47 19.18 -4.96
N ARG A 182 -7.76 19.42 -4.64
CA ARG A 182 -8.15 19.97 -3.34
C ARG A 182 -7.71 19.10 -2.16
N MET A 183 -7.70 17.77 -2.31
CA MET A 183 -7.19 16.84 -1.32
C MET A 183 -5.69 17.12 -1.06
N MET A 184 -4.89 17.20 -2.10
CA MET A 184 -3.44 17.38 -2.02
C MET A 184 -3.03 18.77 -1.53
N GLU A 185 -3.81 19.82 -1.86
CA GLU A 185 -3.56 21.19 -1.38
C GLU A 185 -3.77 21.39 0.14
N ARG A 186 -4.40 20.44 0.83
CA ARG A 186 -4.76 20.55 2.26
C ARG A 186 -3.64 20.15 3.22
N LYS A 187 -2.38 20.31 2.83
CA LYS A 187 -1.19 20.08 3.68
C LYS A 187 -1.18 18.70 4.36
N GLY A 188 -1.39 17.66 3.56
CA GLY A 188 -1.37 16.29 4.04
C GLY A 188 -2.61 15.84 4.82
N ARG A 189 -3.75 16.56 4.71
CA ARG A 189 -4.99 16.18 5.39
C ARG A 189 -6.21 16.23 4.47
N TRP A 190 -7.03 15.18 4.57
CA TRP A 190 -8.34 15.06 3.92
C TRP A 190 -9.39 14.60 4.92
N LYS A 191 -10.58 15.25 4.93
CA LYS A 191 -11.66 14.93 5.89
C LYS A 191 -11.14 14.80 7.34
N SER A 192 -10.25 15.72 7.77
CA SER A 192 -9.60 15.76 9.08
C SER A 192 -8.60 14.63 9.39
N GLN A 193 -8.33 13.74 8.43
CA GLN A 193 -7.35 12.67 8.55
C GLN A 193 -6.09 12.96 7.71
N LEU A 194 -4.99 12.30 8.04
CA LEU A 194 -3.75 12.39 7.28
C LEU A 194 -3.88 11.73 5.91
N ILE A 195 -3.08 12.21 4.96
CA ILE A 195 -2.86 11.58 3.67
C ILE A 195 -1.54 10.80 3.76
N ALA A 196 -1.50 9.62 3.16
CA ALA A 196 -0.32 8.78 3.14
C ALA A 196 0.85 9.48 2.41
N PRO A 197 2.06 9.51 2.98
CA PRO A 197 3.21 10.17 2.37
C PRO A 197 3.54 9.65 0.96
N TRP A 198 3.42 8.34 0.74
CA TRP A 198 3.63 7.75 -0.60
C TRP A 198 2.58 8.21 -1.62
N PHE A 199 1.33 8.42 -1.20
CA PHE A 199 0.29 8.92 -2.10
C PHE A 199 0.54 10.38 -2.49
N GLU A 200 1.01 11.23 -1.58
CA GLU A 200 1.47 12.58 -1.90
C GLU A 200 2.66 12.54 -2.87
N ALA A 201 3.61 11.62 -2.66
CA ALA A 201 4.74 11.44 -3.58
C ALA A 201 4.31 10.97 -4.97
N ILE A 202 3.36 10.03 -5.06
CA ILE A 202 2.78 9.59 -6.33
C ILE A 202 2.11 10.77 -7.05
N PHE A 203 1.28 11.53 -6.34
CA PHE A 203 0.62 12.70 -6.92
C PHE A 203 1.65 13.68 -7.50
N ASN A 204 2.65 14.05 -6.71
CA ASN A 204 3.65 15.04 -7.13
C ASN A 204 4.54 14.57 -8.28
N ASN A 205 4.89 13.28 -8.33
CA ASN A 205 5.83 12.74 -9.32
C ASN A 205 5.15 12.29 -10.61
N PHE A 206 3.89 11.85 -10.54
CA PHE A 206 3.22 11.20 -11.67
C PHE A 206 1.89 11.84 -12.04
N LEU A 207 1.19 12.53 -11.11
CA LEU A 207 -0.16 13.05 -11.33
C LEU A 207 -0.24 14.59 -11.39
N GLY A 208 0.72 15.30 -10.87
CA GLY A 208 0.65 16.75 -10.61
C GLY A 208 0.69 17.67 -11.83
N SER A 209 0.81 17.17 -13.06
CA SER A 209 0.80 18.00 -14.29
C SER A 209 -0.60 18.30 -14.84
N GLY A 210 -1.66 17.73 -14.26
CA GLY A 210 -3.05 18.05 -14.59
C GLY A 210 -3.59 17.50 -15.93
N ASP A 211 -2.72 16.93 -16.77
CA ASP A 211 -3.10 16.34 -18.06
C ASP A 211 -3.00 14.82 -18.01
N PHE A 212 -3.90 14.17 -17.23
CA PHE A 212 -4.11 12.72 -17.34
C PHE A 212 -5.04 12.42 -18.48
N THR A 213 -4.48 12.14 -19.64
CA THR A 213 -5.07 11.28 -20.67
C THR A 213 -4.31 9.97 -20.63
N ILE A 214 -4.95 8.92 -20.13
CA ILE A 214 -4.47 7.53 -20.26
C ILE A 214 -4.69 7.09 -21.70
#